data_e30f122488edef917878e3571eba8206
#
_entry.id   e30f122488edef917878e3571eba8206
#
_cell.length_a   1.000
_cell.length_b   1.000
_cell.length_c   1.000
_cell.angle_alpha   90.00
_cell.angle_beta   90.00
_cell.angle_gamma   90.00
#
_symmetry.space_group_name_H-M   'P 1'
#
loop_
_entity.id
_entity.type
_entity.pdbx_description
1 polymer ?
#
loop_
_entity_poly.entity_id
_entity_poly.type
_entity_poly.pdbx_seq_one_letter_code
_entity_poly.pdbx_strand_id
1 'polypeptide(L)'
;DPILKGKAGFLNPTFFIIWTTLTISLWSYFGYRMRQISLEADIAPMDQATAHSYNIRSMTRSGFFLVWFGLTVASTVPWLWLMSLDAHWYSTMYSWYTFASSFVAGMSLIALWLVYMKNKGYMELTNNEHLHDVGKFMFAFSIFWTYLWFSQYMLIWYANIPEETVYFKHRVQGAYKPIFFLNLIINFLCPLIILMKRSAKRNFTLVAFMALLILFGHWIDFYQMVMGSLMKEAVSLGWFDFGILSFFVG
;
A
#
# COMPACT_ATOMS: atom_id res chain seq x y z
N ASP A 1 9.97 -23.12 22.24
CA ASP A 1 10.42 -21.73 22.36
C ASP A 1 9.44 -20.96 23.27
N PRO A 2 9.88 -20.33 24.38
CA PRO A 2 9.02 -19.63 25.32
C PRO A 2 8.35 -18.39 24.69
N ILE A 3 9.02 -17.71 23.73
CA ILE A 3 8.48 -16.54 23.02
C ILE A 3 7.27 -16.93 22.18
N LEU A 4 7.36 -18.04 21.44
CA LEU A 4 6.25 -18.54 20.63
C LEU A 4 5.08 -19.02 21.49
N LYS A 5 5.34 -19.63 22.65
CA LYS A 5 4.29 -20.01 23.62
C LYS A 5 3.53 -18.78 24.13
N GLY A 6 4.24 -17.69 24.44
CA GLY A 6 3.61 -16.43 24.87
C GLY A 6 2.74 -15.79 23.79
N LYS A 7 3.04 -16.00 22.52
CA LYS A 7 2.30 -15.46 21.36
C LYS A 7 1.21 -16.42 20.83
N ALA A 8 1.10 -17.65 21.37
CA ALA A 8 0.20 -18.68 20.86
C ALA A 8 -1.29 -18.29 20.85
N GLY A 9 -1.73 -17.40 21.75
CA GLY A 9 -3.09 -16.86 21.76
C GLY A 9 -3.42 -16.02 20.51
N PHE A 10 -2.43 -15.34 19.95
CA PHE A 10 -2.56 -14.49 18.76
C PHE A 10 -2.07 -15.19 17.50
N LEU A 11 -0.89 -15.81 17.55
CA LEU A 11 -0.30 -16.53 16.42
C LEU A 11 -0.73 -18.00 16.43
N ASN A 12 -1.99 -18.25 16.07
CA ASN A 12 -2.50 -19.60 15.84
C ASN A 12 -3.31 -19.67 14.55
N PRO A 13 -3.35 -20.84 13.86
CA PRO A 13 -4.02 -20.98 12.57
C PRO A 13 -5.51 -20.63 12.61
N THR A 14 -6.19 -20.98 13.67
CA THR A 14 -7.64 -20.73 13.84
C THR A 14 -7.93 -19.24 13.89
N PHE A 15 -7.22 -18.49 14.73
CA PHE A 15 -7.37 -17.04 14.82
C PHE A 15 -6.98 -16.37 13.49
N PHE A 16 -5.88 -16.79 12.86
CA PHE A 16 -5.42 -16.28 11.58
C PHE A 16 -6.50 -16.40 10.50
N ILE A 17 -7.08 -17.59 10.33
CA ILE A 17 -8.09 -17.85 9.30
C ILE A 17 -9.37 -17.04 9.57
N ILE A 18 -9.88 -17.09 10.80
CA ILE A 18 -11.13 -16.40 11.17
C ILE A 18 -10.96 -14.89 11.00
N TRP A 19 -9.90 -14.32 11.54
CA TRP A 19 -9.68 -12.89 11.51
C TRP A 19 -9.39 -12.35 10.10
N THR A 20 -8.58 -13.06 9.32
CA THR A 20 -8.29 -12.72 7.92
C THR A 20 -9.56 -12.79 7.07
N THR A 21 -10.35 -13.85 7.21
CA THR A 21 -11.62 -14.00 6.48
C THR A 21 -12.61 -12.89 6.84
N LEU A 22 -12.75 -12.55 8.13
CA LEU A 22 -13.59 -11.46 8.60
C LEU A 22 -13.14 -10.11 8.00
N THR A 23 -11.85 -9.83 8.04
CA THR A 23 -11.27 -8.57 7.53
C THR A 23 -11.54 -8.40 6.04
N ILE A 24 -11.22 -9.40 5.23
CA ILE A 24 -11.41 -9.38 3.78
C ILE A 24 -12.91 -9.33 3.43
N SER A 25 -13.75 -10.09 4.13
CA SER A 25 -15.20 -10.10 3.90
C SER A 25 -15.82 -8.73 4.17
N LEU A 26 -15.40 -8.05 5.24
CA LEU A 26 -15.88 -6.69 5.54
C LEU A 26 -15.37 -5.66 4.53
N TRP A 27 -14.10 -5.73 4.10
CA TRP A 27 -13.61 -4.86 3.03
C TRP A 27 -14.39 -5.04 1.74
N SER A 28 -14.65 -6.29 1.35
CA SER A 28 -15.45 -6.63 0.15
C SER A 28 -16.89 -6.17 0.29
N TYR A 29 -17.52 -6.37 1.45
CA TYR A 29 -18.89 -5.93 1.73
C TYR A 29 -19.03 -4.41 1.60
N PHE A 30 -18.14 -3.64 2.21
CA PHE A 30 -18.18 -2.17 2.09
C PHE A 30 -17.94 -1.71 0.66
N GLY A 31 -16.97 -2.30 -0.05
CA GLY A 31 -16.71 -1.99 -1.46
C GLY A 31 -17.93 -2.28 -2.35
N TYR A 32 -18.54 -3.45 -2.16
CA TYR A 32 -19.77 -3.81 -2.88
C TYR A 32 -20.93 -2.84 -2.59
N ARG A 33 -21.13 -2.47 -1.32
CA ARG A 33 -22.20 -1.52 -0.93
C ARG A 33 -21.96 -0.11 -1.45
N MET A 34 -20.73 0.37 -1.49
CA MET A 34 -20.40 1.67 -2.10
C MET A 34 -20.64 1.64 -3.61
N ARG A 35 -20.26 0.57 -4.29
CA ARG A 35 -20.56 0.38 -5.71
C ARG A 35 -22.07 0.37 -5.99
N GLN A 36 -22.86 -0.30 -5.16
CA GLN A 36 -24.33 -0.30 -5.33
C GLN A 36 -24.91 1.11 -5.23
N ILE A 37 -24.49 1.93 -4.26
CA ILE A 37 -24.94 3.32 -4.15
C ILE A 37 -24.59 4.11 -5.40
N SER A 38 -23.38 3.94 -5.94
CA SER A 38 -22.96 4.60 -7.17
C SER A 38 -23.85 4.21 -8.36
N LEU A 39 -24.13 2.92 -8.54
CA LEU A 39 -24.99 2.44 -9.61
C LEU A 39 -26.46 2.88 -9.45
N GLU A 40 -26.98 2.92 -8.21
CA GLU A 40 -28.31 3.46 -7.93
C GLU A 40 -28.38 4.97 -8.30
N ALA A 41 -27.32 5.73 -7.98
CA ALA A 41 -27.24 7.15 -8.28
C ALA A 41 -27.18 7.44 -9.80
N ASP A 42 -26.55 6.57 -10.59
CA ASP A 42 -26.47 6.72 -12.07
C ASP A 42 -27.85 6.59 -12.75
N ILE A 43 -28.81 5.89 -12.14
CA ILE A 43 -30.15 5.64 -12.68
C ILE A 43 -31.19 6.60 -12.09
N ALA A 44 -30.89 7.22 -10.96
CA ALA A 44 -31.81 8.07 -10.23
C ALA A 44 -32.08 9.41 -10.95
N PRO A 45 -33.28 10.03 -10.74
CA PRO A 45 -33.52 11.38 -11.25
C PRO A 45 -32.50 12.37 -10.68
N MET A 46 -31.98 13.25 -11.55
CA MET A 46 -30.95 14.24 -11.20
C MET A 46 -31.57 15.50 -10.54
N ASP A 47 -32.41 15.32 -9.53
CA ASP A 47 -32.84 16.43 -8.71
C ASP A 47 -31.91 16.65 -7.50
N GLN A 48 -31.85 17.89 -7.01
CA GLN A 48 -30.93 18.28 -5.96
C GLN A 48 -31.14 17.49 -4.65
N ALA A 49 -32.37 17.18 -4.29
CA ALA A 49 -32.67 16.43 -3.08
C ALA A 49 -32.17 14.97 -3.15
N THR A 50 -32.42 14.34 -4.29
CA THR A 50 -31.94 12.96 -4.56
C THR A 50 -30.42 12.90 -4.58
N ALA A 51 -29.75 13.79 -5.31
CA ALA A 51 -28.29 13.87 -5.34
C ALA A 51 -27.69 14.06 -3.94
N HIS A 52 -28.30 14.96 -3.13
CA HIS A 52 -27.87 15.17 -1.74
C HIS A 52 -28.03 13.91 -0.87
N SER A 53 -29.14 13.18 -1.00
CA SER A 53 -29.35 11.94 -0.25
C SER A 53 -28.34 10.86 -0.56
N TYR A 54 -27.99 10.64 -1.84
CA TYR A 54 -26.95 9.70 -2.27
C TYR A 54 -25.56 10.11 -1.77
N ASN A 55 -25.26 11.40 -1.79
CA ASN A 55 -24.00 11.92 -1.27
C ASN A 55 -23.85 11.64 0.24
N ILE A 56 -24.89 11.94 1.04
CA ILE A 56 -24.87 11.62 2.48
C ILE A 56 -24.73 10.11 2.73
N ARG A 57 -25.48 9.28 2.01
CA ARG A 57 -25.39 7.80 2.13
C ARG A 57 -23.98 7.30 1.81
N SER A 58 -23.37 7.82 0.75
CA SER A 58 -22.00 7.50 0.35
C SER A 58 -20.97 7.94 1.39
N MET A 59 -21.05 9.18 1.86
CA MET A 59 -20.16 9.74 2.89
C MET A 59 -20.23 8.94 4.20
N THR A 60 -21.45 8.61 4.67
CA THR A 60 -21.63 7.86 5.90
C THR A 60 -20.99 6.47 5.81
N ARG A 61 -21.20 5.75 4.71
CA ARG A 61 -20.63 4.41 4.52
C ARG A 61 -19.12 4.44 4.31
N SER A 62 -18.62 5.43 3.58
CA SER A 62 -17.18 5.64 3.44
C SER A 62 -16.52 5.97 4.77
N GLY A 63 -17.18 6.73 5.64
CA GLY A 63 -16.71 7.02 6.99
C GLY A 63 -16.55 5.74 7.84
N PHE A 64 -17.56 4.88 7.89
CA PHE A 64 -17.46 3.59 8.59
C PHE A 64 -16.39 2.69 7.99
N PHE A 65 -16.29 2.64 6.66
CA PHE A 65 -15.26 1.87 5.99
C PHE A 65 -13.85 2.37 6.33
N LEU A 66 -13.63 3.70 6.33
CA LEU A 66 -12.34 4.29 6.66
C LEU A 66 -11.86 3.93 8.07
N VAL A 67 -12.76 3.95 9.05
CA VAL A 67 -12.42 3.54 10.43
C VAL A 67 -12.02 2.07 10.47
N TRP A 68 -12.83 1.19 9.92
CA TRP A 68 -12.53 -0.25 9.88
C TRP A 68 -11.25 -0.56 9.08
N PHE A 69 -11.13 0.04 7.90
CA PHE A 69 -9.98 -0.13 7.01
C PHE A 69 -8.69 0.37 7.69
N GLY A 70 -8.73 1.57 8.27
CA GLY A 70 -7.58 2.15 8.96
C GLY A 70 -7.10 1.28 10.12
N LEU A 71 -8.01 0.78 10.97
CA LEU A 71 -7.67 -0.11 12.08
C LEU A 71 -7.06 -1.42 11.57
N THR A 72 -7.66 -2.04 10.55
CA THR A 72 -7.20 -3.35 10.03
C THR A 72 -5.92 -3.24 9.20
N VAL A 73 -5.73 -2.18 8.43
CA VAL A 73 -4.48 -1.94 7.69
C VAL A 73 -3.33 -1.64 8.65
N ALA A 74 -3.57 -0.90 9.73
CA ALA A 74 -2.53 -0.59 10.70
C ALA A 74 -2.18 -1.77 11.64
N SER A 75 -3.04 -2.77 11.76
CA SER A 75 -2.85 -3.91 12.66
C SER A 75 -2.76 -5.24 11.93
N THR A 76 -3.79 -5.63 11.17
CA THR A 76 -3.88 -6.96 10.55
C THR A 76 -2.78 -7.19 9.53
N VAL A 77 -2.56 -6.21 8.64
CA VAL A 77 -1.53 -6.34 7.59
C VAL A 77 -0.14 -6.48 8.20
N PRO A 78 0.36 -5.55 9.02
CA PRO A 78 1.71 -5.67 9.55
C PRO A 78 1.86 -6.79 10.58
N TRP A 79 0.90 -6.99 11.49
CA TRP A 79 1.06 -7.91 12.62
C TRP A 79 0.79 -9.35 12.23
N LEU A 80 -0.31 -9.59 11.51
CA LEU A 80 -0.78 -10.94 11.23
C LEU A 80 -0.24 -11.48 9.89
N TRP A 81 -0.13 -10.64 8.86
CA TRP A 81 0.26 -11.10 7.53
C TRP A 81 1.75 -10.95 7.23
N LEU A 82 2.44 -9.98 7.84
CA LEU A 82 3.85 -9.70 7.54
C LEU A 82 4.80 -10.07 8.69
N MET A 83 4.63 -9.52 9.90
CA MET A 83 5.53 -9.81 11.00
C MET A 83 5.39 -11.24 11.56
N SER A 84 4.25 -11.90 11.33
CA SER A 84 4.08 -13.31 11.68
C SER A 84 5.02 -14.25 10.94
N LEU A 85 5.54 -13.84 9.78
CA LEU A 85 6.52 -14.60 8.99
C LEU A 85 7.89 -14.72 9.69
N ASP A 86 8.21 -13.77 10.56
CA ASP A 86 9.37 -13.82 11.45
C ASP A 86 8.91 -13.53 12.89
N ALA A 87 8.38 -14.55 13.56
CA ALA A 87 7.70 -14.43 14.85
C ALA A 87 8.60 -13.92 15.99
N HIS A 88 9.92 -13.93 15.80
CA HIS A 88 10.90 -13.38 16.76
C HIS A 88 11.09 -11.88 16.61
N TRP A 89 10.84 -11.35 15.43
CA TRP A 89 11.02 -9.93 15.11
C TRP A 89 9.70 -9.16 15.21
N TYR A 90 9.76 -7.93 15.69
CA TYR A 90 8.63 -7.00 15.72
C TYR A 90 9.12 -5.55 15.70
N SER A 91 8.30 -4.66 15.14
CA SER A 91 8.54 -3.22 15.15
C SER A 91 7.22 -2.46 15.02
N THR A 92 7.00 -1.48 15.90
CA THR A 92 5.81 -0.61 15.85
C THR A 92 5.82 0.31 14.63
N MET A 93 7.00 0.78 14.21
CA MET A 93 7.17 1.59 12.98
C MET A 93 6.78 0.85 11.71
N TYR A 94 6.81 -0.48 11.74
CA TYR A 94 6.46 -1.32 10.58
C TYR A 94 5.00 -1.14 10.15
N SER A 95 4.09 -0.89 11.09
CA SER A 95 2.68 -0.58 10.78
C SER A 95 2.53 0.71 9.97
N TRP A 96 3.24 1.75 10.35
CA TRP A 96 3.26 3.01 9.61
C TRP A 96 3.94 2.89 8.26
N TYR A 97 5.00 2.12 8.19
CA TYR A 97 5.73 1.85 6.97
C TYR A 97 4.87 1.11 5.93
N THR A 98 4.17 0.04 6.34
CA THR A 98 3.26 -0.71 5.46
C THR A 98 2.05 0.11 5.04
N PHE A 99 1.52 0.95 5.93
CA PHE A 99 0.46 1.90 5.59
C PHE A 99 0.93 2.90 4.53
N ALA A 100 2.09 3.53 4.70
CA ALA A 100 2.62 4.49 3.74
C ALA A 100 2.86 3.85 2.37
N SER A 101 3.44 2.64 2.33
CA SER A 101 3.65 1.86 1.12
C SER A 101 2.32 1.61 0.38
N SER A 102 1.31 1.10 1.09
CA SER A 102 -0.02 0.84 0.53
C SER A 102 -0.71 2.12 0.03
N PHE A 103 -0.56 3.22 0.77
CA PHE A 103 -1.18 4.50 0.41
C PHE A 103 -0.59 5.08 -0.87
N VAL A 104 0.75 5.09 -1.01
CA VAL A 104 1.41 5.58 -2.23
C VAL A 104 1.02 4.72 -3.44
N ALA A 105 1.01 3.39 -3.28
CA ALA A 105 0.56 2.48 -4.33
C ALA A 105 -0.90 2.74 -4.72
N GLY A 106 -1.79 2.95 -3.75
CA GLY A 106 -3.19 3.31 -4.00
C GLY A 106 -3.36 4.62 -4.74
N MET A 107 -2.62 5.67 -4.36
CA MET A 107 -2.63 6.96 -5.06
C MET A 107 -2.09 6.84 -6.49
N SER A 108 -1.07 6.00 -6.70
CA SER A 108 -0.53 5.72 -8.03
C SER A 108 -1.54 4.98 -8.91
N LEU A 109 -2.29 4.03 -8.36
CA LEU A 109 -3.37 3.35 -9.06
C LEU A 109 -4.49 4.33 -9.45
N ILE A 110 -4.90 5.22 -8.53
CA ILE A 110 -5.88 6.28 -8.80
C ILE A 110 -5.39 7.18 -9.93
N ALA A 111 -4.11 7.56 -9.95
CA ALA A 111 -3.52 8.37 -11.02
C ALA A 111 -3.62 7.68 -12.39
N LEU A 112 -3.33 6.38 -12.47
CA LEU A 112 -3.47 5.60 -13.70
C LEU A 112 -4.91 5.53 -14.19
N TRP A 113 -5.86 5.23 -13.29
CA TRP A 113 -7.28 5.21 -13.62
C TRP A 113 -7.77 6.59 -14.11
N LEU A 114 -7.35 7.68 -13.46
CA LEU A 114 -7.69 9.03 -13.85
C LEU A 114 -7.18 9.35 -15.27
N VAL A 115 -5.92 9.01 -15.56
CA VAL A 115 -5.35 9.21 -16.91
C VAL A 115 -6.06 8.34 -17.94
N TYR A 116 -6.32 7.07 -17.63
CA TYR A 116 -7.02 6.15 -18.52
C TYR A 116 -8.44 6.63 -18.86
N MET A 117 -9.22 6.96 -17.85
CA MET A 117 -10.62 7.42 -18.02
C MET A 117 -10.69 8.72 -18.79
N LYS A 118 -9.78 9.66 -18.51
CA LYS A 118 -9.69 10.91 -19.29
C LYS A 118 -9.35 10.67 -20.75
N ASN A 119 -8.42 9.79 -21.05
CA ASN A 119 -8.05 9.45 -22.44
C ASN A 119 -9.20 8.76 -23.18
N LYS A 120 -10.12 8.10 -22.47
CA LYS A 120 -11.34 7.50 -23.05
C LYS A 120 -12.51 8.48 -23.16
N GLY A 121 -12.37 9.74 -22.72
CA GLY A 121 -13.42 10.74 -22.76
C GLY A 121 -14.47 10.68 -21.66
N TYR A 122 -14.28 9.82 -20.63
CA TYR A 122 -15.27 9.66 -19.55
C TYR A 122 -15.22 10.74 -18.47
N MET A 123 -14.12 11.46 -18.34
CA MET A 123 -13.92 12.43 -17.25
C MET A 123 -13.66 13.85 -17.81
N GLU A 124 -14.66 14.43 -18.49
CA GLU A 124 -14.53 15.75 -19.14
C GLU A 124 -14.16 16.87 -18.17
N LEU A 125 -14.74 16.85 -16.96
CA LEU A 125 -14.50 17.86 -15.91
C LEU A 125 -13.10 17.76 -15.28
N THR A 126 -12.38 16.65 -15.52
CA THR A 126 -11.04 16.45 -14.96
C THR A 126 -10.02 17.28 -15.72
N ASN A 127 -9.31 18.12 -15.00
CA ASN A 127 -8.29 19.02 -15.53
C ASN A 127 -6.89 18.73 -14.93
N ASN A 128 -5.90 19.51 -15.35
CA ASN A 128 -4.52 19.37 -14.90
C ASN A 128 -4.34 19.64 -13.39
N GLU A 129 -5.27 20.37 -12.75
CA GLU A 129 -5.19 20.62 -11.29
C GLU A 129 -5.56 19.36 -10.50
N HIS A 130 -6.58 18.60 -10.92
CA HIS A 130 -6.92 17.33 -10.30
C HIS A 130 -5.76 16.32 -10.40
N LEU A 131 -5.11 16.25 -11.58
CA LEU A 131 -3.93 15.42 -11.75
C LEU A 131 -2.76 15.88 -10.87
N HIS A 132 -2.57 17.20 -10.77
CA HIS A 132 -1.57 17.80 -9.91
C HIS A 132 -1.81 17.47 -8.42
N ASP A 133 -3.08 17.44 -7.98
CA ASP A 133 -3.42 17.08 -6.61
C ASP A 133 -3.06 15.62 -6.28
N VAL A 134 -3.42 14.68 -7.16
CA VAL A 134 -3.00 13.28 -7.02
C VAL A 134 -1.48 13.16 -7.05
N GLY A 135 -0.81 13.85 -7.98
CA GLY A 135 0.65 13.90 -8.06
C GLY A 135 1.34 14.49 -6.82
N LYS A 136 0.68 15.41 -6.10
CA LYS A 136 1.19 15.90 -4.79
C LYS A 136 1.15 14.79 -3.73
N PHE A 137 0.07 14.00 -3.69
CA PHE A 137 -0.02 12.88 -2.76
C PHE A 137 1.02 11.81 -3.08
N MET A 138 1.20 11.44 -4.35
CA MET A 138 2.26 10.51 -4.76
C MET A 138 3.64 11.00 -4.30
N PHE A 139 3.96 12.27 -4.54
CA PHE A 139 5.22 12.88 -4.13
C PHE A 139 5.40 12.91 -2.61
N ALA A 140 4.43 13.45 -1.89
CA ALA A 140 4.51 13.66 -0.44
C ALA A 140 4.61 12.32 0.32
N PHE A 141 3.80 11.34 -0.07
CA PHE A 141 3.82 10.04 0.58
C PHE A 141 5.00 9.16 0.18
N SER A 142 5.61 9.35 -0.99
CA SER A 142 6.91 8.74 -1.30
C SER A 142 8.01 9.24 -0.35
N ILE A 143 8.02 10.54 -0.03
CA ILE A 143 8.93 11.10 0.97
C ILE A 143 8.61 10.56 2.38
N PHE A 144 7.33 10.50 2.74
CA PHE A 144 6.88 9.97 4.02
C PHE A 144 7.23 8.49 4.19
N TRP A 145 7.03 7.68 3.16
CA TRP A 145 7.45 6.27 3.13
C TRP A 145 8.95 6.14 3.36
N THR A 146 9.76 6.95 2.67
CA THR A 146 11.22 6.94 2.83
C THR A 146 11.66 7.36 4.23
N TYR A 147 10.99 8.37 4.80
CA TYR A 147 11.23 8.77 6.18
C TYR A 147 11.01 7.61 7.16
N LEU A 148 9.90 6.88 7.03
CA LEU A 148 9.58 5.74 7.88
C LEU A 148 10.56 4.57 7.66
N TRP A 149 10.89 4.27 6.41
CA TRP A 149 11.85 3.25 6.04
C TRP A 149 13.24 3.54 6.62
N PHE A 150 13.71 4.77 6.45
CA PHE A 150 15.02 5.20 6.96
C PHE A 150 15.05 5.30 8.49
N SER A 151 14.01 5.85 9.10
CA SER A 151 13.90 5.99 10.56
C SER A 151 13.93 4.62 11.24
N GLN A 152 13.21 3.65 10.71
CA GLN A 152 13.22 2.28 11.23
C GLN A 152 14.62 1.65 11.13
N TYR A 153 15.27 1.79 9.99
CA TYR A 153 16.64 1.31 9.79
C TYR A 153 17.60 1.98 10.78
N MET A 154 17.56 3.29 10.88
CA MET A 154 18.45 4.08 11.72
C MET A 154 18.27 3.77 13.21
N LEU A 155 17.04 3.64 13.70
CA LEU A 155 16.74 3.32 15.10
C LEU A 155 17.28 1.93 15.46
N ILE A 156 17.03 0.93 14.63
CA ILE A 156 17.50 -0.45 14.86
C ILE A 156 19.03 -0.53 14.75
N TRP A 157 19.62 0.16 13.78
CA TRP A 157 21.07 0.24 13.64
C TRP A 157 21.74 0.90 14.84
N TYR A 158 21.15 2.02 15.34
CA TYR A 158 21.68 2.76 16.47
C TYR A 158 21.57 1.97 17.79
N ALA A 159 20.41 1.37 18.05
CA ALA A 159 20.17 0.58 19.26
C ALA A 159 21.01 -0.72 19.27
N ASN A 160 21.29 -1.27 18.09
CA ASN A 160 22.11 -2.48 17.88
C ASN A 160 21.70 -3.68 18.75
N ILE A 161 20.39 -3.84 18.99
CA ILE A 161 19.84 -4.98 19.71
C ILE A 161 19.89 -6.21 18.78
N PRO A 162 20.57 -7.32 19.18
CA PRO A 162 20.80 -8.47 18.30
C PRO A 162 19.51 -9.04 17.68
N GLU A 163 18.43 -9.12 18.45
CA GLU A 163 17.14 -9.66 18.03
C GLU A 163 16.46 -8.79 16.96
N GLU A 164 16.68 -7.48 17.00
CA GLU A 164 16.07 -6.53 16.06
C GLU A 164 16.90 -6.35 14.79
N THR A 165 18.23 -6.41 14.90
CA THR A 165 19.15 -6.18 13.78
C THR A 165 19.07 -7.26 12.71
N VAL A 166 18.63 -8.48 13.05
CA VAL A 166 18.50 -9.63 12.15
C VAL A 166 17.70 -9.28 10.89
N TYR A 167 16.61 -8.53 11.05
CA TYR A 167 15.75 -8.12 9.93
C TYR A 167 16.52 -7.37 8.83
N PHE A 168 17.32 -6.37 9.22
CA PHE A 168 18.08 -5.56 8.27
C PHE A 168 19.37 -6.25 7.80
N LYS A 169 19.99 -7.09 8.64
CA LYS A 169 21.22 -7.80 8.28
C LYS A 169 21.02 -8.63 7.01
N HIS A 170 19.96 -9.42 6.92
CA HIS A 170 19.67 -10.21 5.72
C HIS A 170 19.36 -9.36 4.49
N ARG A 171 18.78 -8.15 4.67
CA ARG A 171 18.41 -7.26 3.57
C ARG A 171 19.56 -6.37 3.08
N VAL A 172 20.46 -5.97 3.96
CA VAL A 172 21.57 -5.05 3.63
C VAL A 172 22.87 -5.77 3.29
N GLN A 173 23.09 -6.95 3.87
CA GLN A 173 24.35 -7.70 3.68
C GLN A 173 24.17 -8.97 2.84
N GLY A 174 22.95 -9.50 2.72
CA GLY A 174 22.67 -10.73 2.00
C GLY A 174 22.33 -10.55 0.51
N ALA A 175 21.73 -11.58 -0.07
CA ALA A 175 21.30 -11.61 -1.47
C ALA A 175 20.25 -10.53 -1.82
N TYR A 176 19.52 -10.01 -0.84
CA TYR A 176 18.52 -8.95 -1.00
C TYR A 176 19.11 -7.54 -1.10
N LYS A 177 20.41 -7.35 -0.90
CA LYS A 177 21.07 -6.04 -0.97
C LYS A 177 20.77 -5.24 -2.24
N PRO A 178 20.85 -5.80 -3.45
CA PRO A 178 20.51 -5.06 -4.67
C PRO A 178 19.05 -4.59 -4.69
N ILE A 179 18.13 -5.45 -4.25
CA ILE A 179 16.70 -5.16 -4.19
C ILE A 179 16.41 -4.06 -3.16
N PHE A 180 17.09 -4.10 -2.01
CA PHE A 180 16.95 -3.10 -0.96
C PHE A 180 17.29 -1.68 -1.44
N PHE A 181 18.40 -1.52 -2.17
CA PHE A 181 18.78 -0.22 -2.74
C PHE A 181 17.96 0.15 -3.98
N LEU A 182 17.58 -0.81 -4.81
CA LEU A 182 16.69 -0.58 -5.94
C LEU A 182 15.33 -0.03 -5.47
N ASN A 183 14.79 -0.57 -4.37
CA ASN A 183 13.57 -0.08 -3.74
C ASN A 183 13.68 1.40 -3.35
N LEU A 184 14.79 1.81 -2.74
CA LEU A 184 15.05 3.21 -2.41
C LEU A 184 15.13 4.11 -3.65
N ILE A 185 15.77 3.63 -4.72
CA ILE A 185 15.88 4.40 -5.97
C ILE A 185 14.49 4.62 -6.57
N ILE A 186 13.70 3.57 -6.71
CA ILE A 186 12.39 3.64 -7.38
C ILE A 186 11.37 4.42 -6.55
N ASN A 187 11.28 4.15 -5.24
CA ASN A 187 10.21 4.71 -4.40
C ASN A 187 10.56 6.06 -3.76
N PHE A 188 11.83 6.47 -3.81
CA PHE A 188 12.26 7.77 -3.28
C PHE A 188 12.91 8.64 -4.33
N LEU A 189 14.06 8.23 -4.90
CA LEU A 189 14.84 9.11 -5.77
C LEU A 189 14.07 9.49 -7.04
N CYS A 190 13.41 8.53 -7.67
CA CYS A 190 12.62 8.81 -8.87
C CYS A 190 11.45 9.78 -8.59
N PRO A 191 10.57 9.56 -7.61
CA PRO A 191 9.53 10.53 -7.25
C PRO A 191 10.11 11.89 -6.84
N LEU A 192 11.18 11.91 -6.04
CA LEU A 192 11.81 13.14 -5.57
C LEU A 192 12.30 14.00 -6.75
N ILE A 193 13.03 13.43 -7.68
CA ILE A 193 13.63 14.17 -8.80
C ILE A 193 12.56 14.54 -9.83
N ILE A 194 11.68 13.61 -10.20
CA ILE A 194 10.75 13.78 -11.31
C ILE A 194 9.51 14.55 -10.88
N LEU A 195 8.88 14.19 -9.74
CA LEU A 195 7.65 14.82 -9.29
C LEU A 195 7.86 16.10 -8.46
N MET A 196 9.09 16.57 -8.24
CA MET A 196 9.34 17.83 -7.55
C MET A 196 8.74 19.02 -8.30
N LYS A 197 8.91 19.06 -9.61
CA LYS A 197 8.43 20.18 -10.44
C LYS A 197 6.90 20.18 -10.56
N ARG A 198 6.27 21.37 -10.45
CA ARG A 198 4.83 21.54 -10.61
C ARG A 198 4.35 21.12 -12.02
N SER A 199 5.12 21.45 -13.04
CA SER A 199 4.81 21.09 -14.44
C SER A 199 4.80 19.57 -14.67
N ALA A 200 5.68 18.82 -13.99
CA ALA A 200 5.72 17.37 -14.09
C ALA A 200 4.43 16.72 -13.58
N LYS A 201 3.91 17.21 -12.44
CA LYS A 201 2.65 16.71 -11.83
C LYS A 201 1.38 17.07 -12.63
N ARG A 202 1.49 17.95 -13.64
CA ARG A 202 0.41 18.34 -14.56
C ARG A 202 0.48 17.67 -15.93
N ASN A 203 1.52 16.87 -16.15
CA ASN A 203 1.71 16.14 -17.40
C ASN A 203 1.18 14.72 -17.25
N PHE A 204 0.10 14.39 -17.99
CA PHE A 204 -0.58 13.09 -17.91
C PHE A 204 0.34 11.91 -18.21
N THR A 205 1.19 12.03 -19.24
CA THR A 205 2.13 10.96 -19.62
C THR A 205 3.17 10.72 -18.55
N LEU A 206 3.73 11.79 -17.99
CA LEU A 206 4.77 11.69 -16.98
C LEU A 206 4.22 11.15 -15.65
N VAL A 207 3.02 11.59 -15.25
CA VAL A 207 2.36 11.07 -14.04
C VAL A 207 1.98 9.60 -14.22
N ALA A 208 1.49 9.20 -15.41
CA ALA A 208 1.20 7.79 -15.68
C ALA A 208 2.45 6.91 -15.62
N PHE A 209 3.55 7.37 -16.23
CA PHE A 209 4.84 6.68 -16.15
C PHE A 209 5.31 6.53 -14.70
N MET A 210 5.27 7.63 -13.92
CA MET A 210 5.66 7.60 -12.52
C MET A 210 4.76 6.72 -11.68
N ALA A 211 3.47 6.70 -11.96
CA ALA A 211 2.50 5.85 -11.27
C ALA A 211 2.79 4.35 -11.50
N LEU A 212 3.10 3.96 -12.73
CA LEU A 212 3.53 2.58 -13.05
C LEU A 212 4.84 2.22 -12.34
N LEU A 213 5.81 3.14 -12.37
CA LEU A 213 7.11 2.92 -11.72
C LEU A 213 6.96 2.76 -10.20
N ILE A 214 6.16 3.60 -9.55
CA ILE A 214 5.89 3.54 -8.11
C ILE A 214 5.12 2.26 -7.74
N LEU A 215 4.11 1.87 -8.52
CA LEU A 215 3.40 0.60 -8.30
C LEU A 215 4.36 -0.59 -8.36
N PHE A 216 5.22 -0.64 -9.36
CA PHE A 216 6.25 -1.66 -9.46
C PHE A 216 7.24 -1.61 -8.29
N GLY A 217 7.65 -0.42 -7.86
CA GLY A 217 8.54 -0.23 -6.72
C GLY A 217 7.91 -0.72 -5.40
N HIS A 218 6.63 -0.45 -5.16
CA HIS A 218 5.93 -0.94 -3.98
C HIS A 218 5.60 -2.44 -4.05
N TRP A 219 5.44 -3.00 -5.23
CA TRP A 219 5.40 -4.46 -5.38
C TRP A 219 6.74 -5.10 -4.96
N ILE A 220 7.88 -4.53 -5.37
CA ILE A 220 9.21 -4.95 -4.90
C ILE A 220 9.35 -4.78 -3.39
N ASP A 221 8.80 -3.71 -2.83
CA ASP A 221 8.83 -3.43 -1.40
C ASP A 221 8.10 -4.52 -0.60
N PHE A 222 6.87 -4.87 -0.98
CA PHE A 222 6.13 -5.98 -0.38
C PHE A 222 6.78 -7.35 -0.63
N TYR A 223 7.32 -7.57 -1.82
CA TYR A 223 8.11 -8.77 -2.10
C TYR A 223 9.27 -8.92 -1.11
N GLN A 224 10.01 -7.86 -0.87
CA GLN A 224 11.12 -7.85 0.08
C GLN A 224 10.66 -8.02 1.53
N MET A 225 9.49 -7.48 1.90
CA MET A 225 8.91 -7.69 3.24
C MET A 225 8.60 -9.17 3.49
N VAL A 226 8.00 -9.85 2.52
CA VAL A 226 7.57 -11.24 2.62
C VAL A 226 8.75 -12.19 2.42
N MET A 227 9.38 -12.16 1.25
CA MET A 227 10.40 -13.12 0.86
C MET A 227 11.70 -12.94 1.64
N GLY A 228 12.05 -11.70 2.02
CA GLY A 228 13.21 -11.43 2.87
C GLY A 228 13.10 -12.01 4.28
N SER A 229 11.89 -12.29 4.75
CA SER A 229 11.62 -12.97 6.03
C SER A 229 11.57 -14.50 5.88
N LEU A 230 11.06 -15.01 4.76
CA LEU A 230 10.93 -16.44 4.48
C LEU A 230 12.22 -17.08 3.95
N MET A 231 12.85 -16.44 2.95
CA MET A 231 14.01 -16.97 2.25
C MET A 231 15.24 -16.10 2.51
N LYS A 232 15.75 -16.16 3.73
CA LYS A 232 16.80 -15.27 4.26
C LYS A 232 18.09 -15.23 3.43
N GLU A 233 18.43 -16.30 2.73
CA GLU A 233 19.73 -16.45 2.03
C GLU A 233 19.65 -16.42 0.49
N ALA A 234 18.45 -16.59 -0.09
CA ALA A 234 18.29 -16.68 -1.54
C ALA A 234 17.15 -15.78 -2.04
N VAL A 235 17.43 -14.96 -3.04
CA VAL A 235 16.39 -14.29 -3.83
C VAL A 235 15.88 -15.28 -4.85
N SER A 236 14.64 -15.73 -4.72
CA SER A 236 14.00 -16.57 -5.71
C SER A 236 12.79 -15.84 -6.31
N LEU A 237 13.00 -15.15 -7.43
CA LEU A 237 11.89 -14.72 -8.27
C LEU A 237 11.42 -15.92 -9.08
N GLY A 238 10.30 -16.50 -8.67
CA GLY A 238 9.70 -17.67 -9.30
C GLY A 238 8.48 -17.34 -10.17
N TRP A 239 7.97 -18.29 -10.89
CA TRP A 239 6.74 -18.16 -11.68
C TRP A 239 5.52 -17.76 -10.84
N PHE A 240 5.51 -18.09 -9.54
CA PHE A 240 4.44 -17.70 -8.61
C PHE A 240 4.41 -16.19 -8.40
N ASP A 241 5.56 -15.51 -8.28
CA ASP A 241 5.64 -14.08 -8.08
C ASP A 241 5.13 -13.32 -9.31
N PHE A 242 5.48 -13.78 -10.51
CA PHE A 242 4.95 -13.23 -11.76
C PHE A 242 3.47 -13.57 -11.96
N GLY A 243 3.03 -14.76 -11.52
CA GLY A 243 1.63 -15.14 -11.52
C GLY A 243 0.77 -14.25 -10.65
N ILE A 244 1.23 -13.94 -9.44
CA ILE A 244 0.56 -12.99 -8.53
C ILE A 244 0.52 -11.59 -9.16
N LEU A 245 1.65 -11.10 -9.69
CA LEU A 245 1.70 -9.80 -10.35
C LEU A 245 0.71 -9.73 -11.52
N SER A 246 0.69 -10.74 -12.39
CA SER A 246 -0.21 -10.77 -13.56
C SER A 246 -1.68 -10.86 -13.17
N PHE A 247 -2.02 -11.54 -12.06
CA PHE A 247 -3.39 -11.58 -11.53
C PHE A 247 -3.93 -10.20 -11.15
N PHE A 248 -3.07 -9.30 -10.67
CA PHE A 248 -3.47 -7.93 -10.34
C PHE A 248 -3.45 -6.97 -11.54
N VAL A 249 -2.75 -7.31 -12.62
CA VAL A 249 -2.72 -6.50 -13.84
C VAL A 249 -3.89 -6.82 -14.77
N GLY A 250 -4.54 -8.00 -14.60
CA GLY A 250 -5.69 -8.45 -15.38
C GLY A 250 -5.29 -9.16 -16.64
#